data_495339d4acd96e5d3299943d5ce420a3
#
_entry.id   495339d4acd96e5d3299943d5ce420a3
#
_cell.length_a   1.000
_cell.length_b   1.000
_cell.length_c   1.000
_cell.angle_alpha   90.00
_cell.angle_beta   90.00
_cell.angle_gamma   90.00
#
_symmetry.space_group_name_H-M   'P 1'
#
loop_
_entity.id
_entity.type
_entity.pdbx_description
1 polymer ?
#
loop_
_entity_poly.entity_id
_entity_poly.type
_entity_poly.pdbx_seq_one_letter_code
_entity_poly.pdbx_strand_id
1 'polypeptide(L)' 'MNIKEGDIFKKSSDGVDFAVKKILNNMAVLESQDRKRQILIEVNVLKLKSFYLKKERKDL' A
#
# COMPACT_ATOMS: atom_id res chain seq x y z
N MET A 1 13.56 1.33 3.47
CA MET A 1 12.61 1.90 2.50
C MET A 1 11.43 2.50 3.23
N ASN A 2 11.09 3.73 2.91
CA ASN A 2 9.99 4.43 3.56
C ASN A 2 8.73 4.36 2.71
N ILE A 3 7.65 3.97 3.36
CA ILE A 3 6.34 3.95 2.72
C ILE A 3 5.71 5.31 2.87
N LYS A 4 5.13 5.82 1.79
CA LYS A 4 4.53 7.16 1.77
C LYS A 4 3.10 7.09 1.30
N GLU A 5 2.30 8.03 1.73
CA GLU A 5 0.95 8.20 1.19
C GLU A 5 1.04 8.44 -0.30
N GLY A 6 0.20 7.75 -1.05
CA GLY A 6 0.22 7.82 -2.50
C GLY A 6 0.97 6.69 -3.18
N ASP A 7 1.78 5.94 -2.43
CA ASP A 7 2.47 4.79 -3.01
C ASP A 7 1.45 3.73 -3.43
N ILE A 8 1.79 3.00 -4.47
CA ILE A 8 0.95 1.91 -4.99
C ILE A 8 1.64 0.59 -4.74
N PHE A 9 0.94 -0.32 -4.08
CA PHE A 9 1.42 -1.68 -3.84
C PHE A 9 0.52 -2.67 -4.55
N LYS A 10 1.12 -3.70 -5.10
CA LYS A 10 0.38 -4.81 -5.69
C LYS A 10 0.34 -5.96 -4.71
N LYS A 11 -0.86 -6.49 -4.47
CA LYS A 11 -1.02 -7.65 -3.62
C LYS A 11 -0.63 -8.90 -4.40
N SER A 12 0.27 -9.68 -3.84
CA SER A 12 0.84 -10.83 -4.55
C SER A 12 -0.18 -11.91 -4.87
N SER A 13 -1.16 -12.09 -3.99
CA SER A 13 -2.09 -13.22 -4.12
C SER A 13 -3.08 -13.06 -5.28
N ASP A 14 -3.52 -11.84 -5.56
CA ASP A 14 -4.54 -11.62 -6.58
C ASP A 14 -4.18 -10.53 -7.58
N GLY A 15 -3.02 -9.91 -7.43
CA GLY A 15 -2.57 -8.89 -8.37
C GLY A 15 -3.33 -7.57 -8.29
N VAL A 16 -4.08 -7.37 -7.22
CA VAL A 16 -4.86 -6.13 -7.07
C VAL A 16 -3.96 -5.02 -6.55
N ASP A 17 -4.06 -3.85 -7.17
CA ASP A 17 -3.30 -2.68 -6.76
C ASP A 17 -4.01 -1.95 -5.64
N PHE A 18 -3.24 -1.54 -4.64
CA PHE A 18 -3.73 -0.76 -3.51
C PHE A 18 -2.90 0.50 -3.38
N ALA A 19 -3.58 1.60 -3.10
CA ALA A 19 -2.91 2.88 -2.83
C ALA A 19 -2.84 3.10 -1.33
N VAL A 20 -1.72 3.62 -0.86
CA VAL A 20 -1.57 3.98 0.55
C VAL A 20 -2.30 5.30 0.76
N LYS A 21 -3.39 5.27 1.50
CA LYS A 21 -4.21 6.46 1.73
C LYS A 21 -3.79 7.23 2.94
N LYS A 22 -3.31 6.53 3.97
CA LYS A 22 -2.95 7.18 5.22
C LYS A 22 -1.98 6.30 6.00
N ILE A 23 -1.07 6.93 6.72
CA ILE A 23 -0.15 6.24 7.61
C ILE A 23 -0.28 6.86 8.99
N LEU A 24 -0.55 6.02 9.99
CA LEU A 24 -0.65 6.43 11.39
C LEU A 24 0.26 5.53 12.21
N ASN A 25 1.25 6.13 12.83
CA ASN A 25 2.26 5.36 13.56
C ASN A 25 2.88 4.32 12.62
N ASN A 26 2.74 3.04 12.95
CA ASN A 26 3.26 1.98 12.09
C ASN A 26 2.16 1.25 11.33
N MET A 27 0.97 1.85 11.22
CA MET A 27 -0.15 1.27 10.49
C MET A 27 -0.41 2.04 9.22
N ALA A 28 -0.77 1.34 8.16
CA ALA A 28 -1.10 1.95 6.89
C ALA A 28 -2.51 1.55 6.48
N VAL A 29 -3.26 2.52 5.96
CA VAL A 29 -4.57 2.29 5.38
C VAL A 29 -4.40 2.21 3.88
N LEU A 30 -4.76 1.08 3.31
CA LEU A 30 -4.69 0.86 1.88
C LEU A 30 -6.09 0.79 1.29
N GLU A 31 -6.23 1.33 0.10
CA GLU A 31 -7.50 1.26 -0.61
C GLU A 31 -7.25 0.72 -2.01
N SER A 32 -8.09 -0.24 -2.44
CA SER A 32 -7.96 -0.79 -3.77
C SER A 32 -8.29 0.27 -4.83
N GLN A 33 -7.79 0.05 -6.05
CA GLN A 33 -7.98 1.04 -7.12
C GLN A 33 -9.45 1.27 -7.45
N ASP A 34 -10.28 0.24 -7.30
CA ASP A 34 -11.72 0.38 -7.55
C ASP A 34 -12.47 0.95 -6.35
N ARG A 35 -11.76 1.25 -5.26
CA ARG A 35 -12.30 1.83 -4.04
C ARG A 35 -13.31 0.95 -3.32
N LYS A 36 -13.35 -0.33 -3.63
CA LYS A 36 -14.29 -1.24 -3.00
C LYS A 36 -13.75 -1.94 -1.77
N ARG A 37 -12.43 -1.93 -1.60
CA ARG A 37 -11.79 -2.59 -0.47
C ARG A 37 -10.81 -1.67 0.23
N GLN A 38 -10.80 -1.77 1.54
CA GLN A 38 -9.82 -1.08 2.35
C GLN A 38 -9.18 -2.09 3.29
N ILE A 39 -7.89 -1.93 3.51
CA ILE A 39 -7.12 -2.81 4.38
C ILE A 39 -6.36 -1.94 5.36
N LEU A 40 -6.39 -2.32 6.63
CA LEU A 40 -5.53 -1.74 7.64
C LEU A 40 -4.42 -2.73 7.92
N ILE A 41 -3.19 -2.34 7.67
CA ILE A 41 -2.07 -3.26 7.73
C ILE A 41 -0.87 -2.57 8.40
N GLU A 42 -0.13 -3.35 9.18
CA GLU A 42 1.09 -2.85 9.78
C GLU A 42 2.14 -2.63 8.69
N VAL A 43 2.87 -1.52 8.78
CA VAL A 43 3.86 -1.16 7.76
C VAL A 43 4.91 -2.26 7.58
N ASN A 44 5.33 -2.90 8.67
CA ASN A 44 6.30 -3.98 8.57
C ASN A 44 5.77 -5.17 7.78
N VAL A 45 4.47 -5.46 7.93
CA VAL A 45 3.83 -6.55 7.19
C VAL A 45 3.73 -6.18 5.71
N LEU A 46 3.46 -4.92 5.42
CA LEU A 46 3.37 -4.44 4.05
C LEU A 46 4.69 -4.65 3.29
N LYS A 47 5.80 -4.58 4.00
CA LYS A 47 7.12 -4.77 3.40
C LYS A 47 7.48 -6.23 3.18
N LEU A 48 6.67 -7.16 3.66
CA LEU A 48 6.90 -8.57 3.48
C LEU A 48 6.40 -9.05 2.12
N LYS A 49 6.28 -10.37 1.98
CA LYS A 49 6.02 -10.97 0.67
C LYS A 49 4.62 -10.79 0.13
N SER A 50 3.66 -10.40 0.96
CA SER A 50 2.26 -10.31 0.53
C SER A 50 2.01 -9.13 -0.41
N PHE A 51 2.85 -8.11 -0.33
CA PHE A 51 2.74 -6.93 -1.16
C PHE A 51 4.11 -6.55 -1.67
N TYR A 52 4.15 -5.91 -2.83
CA TYR A 52 5.38 -5.30 -3.28
C TYR A 52 5.08 -3.95 -3.91
N LEU A 53 6.03 -3.04 -3.76
CA LEU A 53 5.90 -1.69 -4.25
C LEU A 53 5.86 -1.71 -5.78
N LYS A 54 4.77 -1.22 -6.33
CA LYS A 54 4.61 -1.15 -7.77
C LYS A 54 5.06 0.19 -8.32
N LYS A 55 4.73 1.26 -7.58
CA LYS A 55 5.01 2.60 -8.06
C LYS A 55 5.20 3.53 -6.88
N GLU A 56 6.28 4.27 -6.90
CA GLU A 56 6.49 5.31 -5.93
C GLU A 56 5.84 6.59 -6.41
N ARG A 57 5.34 7.36 -5.46
CA ARG A 57 4.86 8.69 -5.76
C ARG A 57 6.01 9.54 -6.23
N LYS A 58 5.85 10.18 -7.36
CA LYS A 58 6.86 11.08 -7.90
C LYS A 58 6.38 12.51 -7.81
N ASP A 59 7.25 13.35 -7.32
CA ASP A 59 7.00 14.79 -7.32
C ASP A 59 7.64 15.35 -8.58
N LEU A 60 6.83 15.90 -9.40
CA LEU A 60 7.30 16.46 -10.67
C LEU A 60 7.51 17.96 -10.55
#